data_0a17f1e30d9922de85853610ae814036
#
_entry.id   0a17f1e30d9922de85853610ae814036
#
_cell.length_a   1.000
_cell.length_b   1.000
_cell.length_c   1.000
_cell.angle_alpha   90.00
_cell.angle_beta   90.00
_cell.angle_gamma   90.00
#
_symmetry.space_group_name_H-M   'P 1'
#
loop_
_entity.id
_entity.type
_entity.pdbx_description
1 polymer ?
#
loop_
_entity_poly.entity_id
_entity_poly.type
_entity_poly.pdbx_seq_one_letter_code
_entity_poly.pdbx_strand_id
1 'polypeptide(L)'
;MRRLTLLPIASALLISIAAAAAEAPRPEALLAQMKVWLEPPKPSTRKLAMTVRSSPGDSVEWKAGQARGQVNGSNFVLTVLLEPADVRGTALLVQEHKDKPNSEWLYVPYLRRVRQVLPVYEFESFLNTEFTDSDMGFVNLRDRKVAFLGEETVNGTDTYKVQEVPNNQLTFKRIVTWLDKTTKQPLKREYYDVANRLWKVETFEDVAAIHGAPTAQHVRMQDVQTGYSSDYRVSDLAYDVQIPQELFDWQQLPKAADHPVWK
;
A
#
# COMPACT_ATOMS: atom_id res chain seq x y z
N MET A 1 -83.58 3.15 36.35
CA MET A 1 -82.93 2.61 35.15
C MET A 1 -81.63 3.44 34.88
N ARG A 2 -80.45 2.95 35.31
CA ARG A 2 -79.14 3.57 35.07
C ARG A 2 -78.47 2.85 33.91
N ARG A 3 -78.21 3.54 32.84
CA ARG A 3 -77.46 3.03 31.68
C ARG A 3 -75.97 3.10 31.99
N LEU A 4 -75.26 1.97 32.00
CA LEU A 4 -73.83 1.86 32.01
C LEU A 4 -73.29 2.08 30.61
N THR A 5 -72.50 3.10 30.41
CA THR A 5 -71.74 3.35 29.20
C THR A 5 -70.36 2.69 29.34
N LEU A 6 -70.10 1.67 28.52
CA LEU A 6 -68.76 1.04 28.39
C LEU A 6 -67.89 1.88 27.44
N LEU A 7 -66.76 2.36 27.92
CA LEU A 7 -65.71 2.94 27.09
C LEU A 7 -64.82 1.83 26.50
N PRO A 8 -64.42 1.88 25.25
CA PRO A 8 -63.45 0.95 24.69
C PRO A 8 -62.04 1.35 25.10
N ILE A 9 -61.30 0.41 25.67
CA ILE A 9 -59.85 0.54 25.93
C ILE A 9 -59.14 0.26 24.60
N ALA A 10 -58.56 1.30 24.00
CA ALA A 10 -57.66 1.17 22.84
C ALA A 10 -56.29 0.74 23.35
N SER A 11 -55.91 -0.52 23.14
CA SER A 11 -54.55 -1.02 23.37
C SER A 11 -53.66 -0.55 22.26
N ALA A 12 -52.78 0.42 22.53
CA ALA A 12 -51.71 0.83 21.62
C ALA A 12 -50.61 -0.21 21.63
N LEU A 13 -50.48 -0.93 20.50
CA LEU A 13 -49.40 -1.88 20.26
C LEU A 13 -48.11 -1.08 19.93
N LEU A 14 -47.19 -0.94 20.87
CA LEU A 14 -45.86 -0.39 20.66
C LEU A 14 -45.01 -1.41 19.89
N ILE A 15 -44.89 -1.25 18.59
CA ILE A 15 -43.94 -1.99 17.77
C ILE A 15 -42.56 -1.35 17.97
N SER A 16 -41.74 -1.94 18.84
CA SER A 16 -40.31 -1.59 18.93
C SER A 16 -39.58 -2.15 17.72
N ILE A 17 -39.24 -1.26 16.76
CA ILE A 17 -38.32 -1.57 15.68
C ILE A 17 -36.93 -1.63 16.32
N ALA A 18 -36.45 -2.83 16.63
CA ALA A 18 -35.05 -3.06 16.93
C ALA A 18 -34.26 -2.81 15.64
N ALA A 19 -33.59 -1.64 15.56
CA ALA A 19 -32.61 -1.43 14.52
C ALA A 19 -31.52 -2.50 14.69
N ALA A 20 -31.45 -3.45 13.77
CA ALA A 20 -30.35 -4.39 13.73
C ALA A 20 -29.04 -3.58 13.59
N ALA A 21 -28.24 -3.55 14.64
CA ALA A 21 -26.92 -2.96 14.58
C ALA A 21 -26.15 -3.67 13.46
N ALA A 22 -25.78 -2.95 12.43
CA ALA A 22 -24.97 -3.50 11.34
C ALA A 22 -23.69 -4.09 11.96
N GLU A 23 -23.42 -5.36 11.67
CA GLU A 23 -22.23 -6.05 12.16
C GLU A 23 -20.99 -5.28 11.69
N ALA A 24 -20.06 -5.00 12.62
CA ALA A 24 -18.82 -4.29 12.28
C ALA A 24 -18.05 -5.08 11.20
N PRO A 25 -17.50 -4.40 10.20
CA PRO A 25 -16.81 -5.08 9.12
C PRO A 25 -15.57 -5.81 9.65
N ARG A 26 -15.29 -6.99 9.10
CA ARG A 26 -14.10 -7.77 9.49
C ARG A 26 -12.84 -7.06 9.00
N PRO A 27 -11.90 -6.72 9.89
CA PRO A 27 -10.74 -5.90 9.54
C PRO A 27 -9.80 -6.61 8.56
N GLU A 28 -9.69 -7.96 8.60
CA GLU A 28 -8.91 -8.72 7.64
C GLU A 28 -9.48 -8.59 6.21
N ALA A 29 -10.81 -8.57 6.07
CA ALA A 29 -11.46 -8.40 4.78
C ALA A 29 -11.24 -6.97 4.24
N LEU A 30 -11.25 -5.96 5.10
CA LEU A 30 -10.95 -4.58 4.72
C LEU A 30 -9.52 -4.44 4.20
N LEU A 31 -8.54 -5.02 4.91
CA LEU A 31 -7.14 -4.99 4.49
C LEU A 31 -6.90 -5.79 3.20
N ALA A 32 -7.59 -6.91 3.01
CA ALA A 32 -7.51 -7.67 1.76
C ALA A 32 -8.04 -6.85 0.57
N GLN A 33 -9.13 -6.08 0.75
CA GLN A 33 -9.66 -5.17 -0.28
C GLN A 33 -8.70 -4.00 -0.55
N MET A 34 -8.11 -3.43 0.50
CA MET A 34 -7.04 -2.42 0.36
C MET A 34 -5.87 -2.96 -0.47
N LYS A 35 -5.42 -4.18 -0.18
CA LYS A 35 -4.33 -4.80 -0.96
C LYS A 35 -4.68 -4.91 -2.45
N VAL A 36 -5.89 -5.37 -2.79
CA VAL A 36 -6.36 -5.42 -4.19
C VAL A 36 -6.40 -4.03 -4.81
N TRP A 37 -6.73 -3.00 -4.03
CA TRP A 37 -6.73 -1.63 -4.49
C TRP A 37 -5.32 -1.10 -4.79
N LEU A 38 -4.36 -1.35 -3.88
CA LEU A 38 -2.95 -0.94 -4.03
C LEU A 38 -2.23 -1.76 -5.10
N GLU A 39 -2.62 -3.01 -5.25
CA GLU A 39 -1.99 -4.01 -6.12
C GLU A 39 -3.03 -4.69 -6.98
N PRO A 40 -3.63 -3.99 -7.98
CA PRO A 40 -4.57 -4.62 -8.89
C PRO A 40 -3.96 -5.89 -9.50
N PRO A 41 -4.70 -7.02 -9.55
CA PRO A 41 -4.19 -8.31 -10.02
C PRO A 41 -4.10 -8.35 -11.54
N LYS A 42 -3.42 -7.37 -12.10
CA LYS A 42 -3.24 -7.15 -13.56
C LYS A 42 -1.77 -6.94 -13.87
N PRO A 43 -1.22 -7.60 -14.90
CA PRO A 43 0.09 -7.24 -15.42
C PRO A 43 0.12 -5.77 -15.79
N SER A 44 1.15 -5.06 -15.37
CA SER A 44 1.22 -3.62 -15.61
C SER A 44 2.66 -3.12 -15.70
N THR A 45 2.84 -2.05 -16.46
CA THR A 45 4.06 -1.23 -16.45
C THR A 45 3.70 0.20 -16.11
N ARG A 46 4.59 0.91 -15.42
CA ARG A 46 4.44 2.34 -15.12
C ARG A 46 5.80 3.01 -14.94
N LYS A 47 5.84 4.33 -15.13
CA LYS A 47 6.96 5.16 -14.74
C LYS A 47 6.64 5.88 -13.43
N LEU A 48 7.68 6.06 -12.61
CA LEU A 48 7.59 6.77 -11.34
C LEU A 48 8.56 7.95 -11.39
N ALA A 49 8.06 9.15 -11.18
CA ALA A 49 8.88 10.33 -10.87
C ALA A 49 8.91 10.45 -9.34
N MET A 50 10.07 10.19 -8.74
CA MET A 50 10.26 10.17 -7.29
C MET A 50 11.02 11.42 -6.85
N THR A 51 10.56 12.04 -5.77
CA THR A 51 11.28 13.17 -5.12
C THR A 51 11.61 12.75 -3.68
N VAL A 52 12.87 12.83 -3.31
CA VAL A 52 13.38 12.48 -1.98
C VAL A 52 13.88 13.76 -1.32
N ARG A 53 13.39 14.07 -0.12
CA ARG A 53 13.76 15.26 0.67
C ARG A 53 14.28 14.80 2.02
N SER A 54 15.60 14.82 2.18
CA SER A 54 16.32 14.36 3.39
C SER A 54 16.86 15.49 4.25
N SER A 55 16.67 16.76 3.85
CA SER A 55 16.94 17.96 4.65
C SER A 55 16.16 19.16 4.10
N PRO A 56 15.96 20.24 4.90
CA PRO A 56 15.34 21.46 4.40
C PRO A 56 16.15 22.06 3.24
N GLY A 57 15.51 22.19 2.07
CA GLY A 57 16.12 22.76 0.87
C GLY A 57 16.82 21.76 -0.04
N ASP A 58 17.11 20.54 0.41
CA ASP A 58 17.71 19.50 -0.42
C ASP A 58 16.65 18.54 -0.95
N SER A 59 16.62 18.34 -2.25
CA SER A 59 15.81 17.31 -2.88
C SER A 59 16.57 16.62 -4.01
N VAL A 60 16.35 15.33 -4.12
CA VAL A 60 16.86 14.51 -5.23
C VAL A 60 15.68 13.98 -6.00
N GLU A 61 15.75 14.05 -7.32
CA GLU A 61 14.72 13.52 -8.21
C GLU A 61 15.24 12.27 -8.91
N TRP A 62 14.43 11.21 -8.90
CA TRP A 62 14.69 9.97 -9.60
C TRP A 62 13.56 9.66 -10.57
N LYS A 63 13.88 9.01 -11.67
CA LYS A 63 12.89 8.33 -12.50
C LYS A 63 13.10 6.84 -12.41
N ALA A 64 12.02 6.12 -12.20
CA ALA A 64 12.03 4.68 -12.14
C ALA A 64 11.00 4.08 -13.12
N GLY A 65 11.29 2.88 -13.60
CA GLY A 65 10.32 2.00 -14.24
C GLY A 65 9.87 0.95 -13.23
N GLN A 66 8.59 0.63 -13.23
CA GLN A 66 8.06 -0.49 -12.45
C GLN A 66 7.22 -1.39 -13.34
N ALA A 67 7.47 -2.71 -13.24
CA ALA A 67 6.69 -3.75 -13.90
C ALA A 67 6.12 -4.70 -12.84
N ARG A 68 4.83 -5.05 -12.98
CA ARG A 68 4.15 -6.08 -12.18
C ARG A 68 3.66 -7.17 -13.10
N GLY A 69 3.87 -8.43 -12.74
CA GLY A 69 3.42 -9.54 -13.55
C GLY A 69 3.48 -10.86 -12.81
N GLN A 70 3.19 -11.92 -13.56
CA GLN A 70 3.17 -13.28 -13.05
C GLN A 70 4.01 -14.20 -13.91
N VAL A 71 4.84 -15.02 -13.26
CA VAL A 71 5.62 -16.08 -13.90
C VAL A 71 5.40 -17.39 -13.14
N ASN A 72 4.97 -18.43 -13.84
CA ASN A 72 4.71 -19.76 -13.26
C ASN A 72 3.79 -19.71 -12.01
N GLY A 73 2.77 -18.84 -12.04
CA GLY A 73 1.82 -18.68 -10.95
C GLY A 73 2.31 -17.86 -9.75
N SER A 74 3.54 -17.35 -9.76
CA SER A 74 4.09 -16.44 -8.76
C SER A 74 3.99 -14.99 -9.23
N ASN A 75 3.60 -14.08 -8.34
CA ASN A 75 3.57 -12.65 -8.62
C ASN A 75 4.96 -12.03 -8.42
N PHE A 76 5.30 -11.09 -9.29
CA PHE A 76 6.55 -10.34 -9.26
C PHE A 76 6.32 -8.85 -9.41
N VAL A 77 7.18 -8.07 -8.75
CA VAL A 77 7.34 -6.64 -8.97
C VAL A 77 8.81 -6.36 -9.19
N LEU A 78 9.12 -5.70 -10.30
CA LEU A 78 10.44 -5.13 -10.58
C LEU A 78 10.32 -3.61 -10.51
N THR A 79 11.18 -2.96 -9.73
CA THR A 79 11.42 -1.51 -9.75
C THR A 79 12.86 -1.27 -10.17
N VAL A 80 13.08 -0.43 -11.18
CA VAL A 80 14.43 -0.11 -11.67
C VAL A 80 14.59 1.39 -11.83
N LEU A 81 15.68 1.97 -11.30
CA LEU A 81 16.02 3.36 -11.47
C LEU A 81 16.57 3.62 -12.89
N LEU A 82 15.97 4.59 -13.56
CA LEU A 82 16.30 4.97 -14.94
C LEU A 82 17.12 6.27 -15.00
N GLU A 83 16.90 7.17 -14.06
CA GLU A 83 17.59 8.47 -13.93
C GLU A 83 17.72 8.83 -12.43
N PRO A 84 18.73 9.63 -12.07
CA PRO A 84 19.88 10.09 -12.86
C PRO A 84 20.92 9.00 -13.10
N ALA A 85 21.99 9.35 -13.84
CA ALA A 85 23.01 8.39 -14.29
C ALA A 85 23.76 7.67 -13.17
N ASP A 86 23.97 8.31 -12.02
CA ASP A 86 24.69 7.76 -10.86
C ASP A 86 23.94 6.62 -10.15
N VAL A 87 22.62 6.61 -10.23
CA VAL A 87 21.75 5.53 -9.65
C VAL A 87 21.14 4.63 -10.72
N ARG A 88 21.28 5.00 -12.01
CA ARG A 88 20.69 4.24 -13.12
C ARG A 88 21.10 2.76 -13.06
N GLY A 89 20.12 1.89 -13.21
CA GLY A 89 20.29 0.44 -13.19
C GLY A 89 20.17 -0.18 -11.81
N THR A 90 20.08 0.61 -10.73
CA THR A 90 19.70 0.06 -9.43
C THR A 90 18.30 -0.55 -9.55
N ALA A 91 18.16 -1.82 -9.17
CA ALA A 91 16.93 -2.57 -9.40
C ALA A 91 16.59 -3.45 -8.19
N LEU A 92 15.32 -3.41 -7.79
CA LEU A 92 14.71 -4.27 -6.78
C LEU A 92 13.69 -5.18 -7.46
N LEU A 93 13.88 -6.49 -7.34
CA LEU A 93 12.92 -7.50 -7.76
C LEU A 93 12.34 -8.17 -6.53
N VAL A 94 11.02 -8.20 -6.43
CA VAL A 94 10.28 -8.86 -5.36
C VAL A 94 9.41 -9.95 -5.93
N GLN A 95 9.54 -11.18 -5.41
CA GLN A 95 8.62 -12.28 -5.65
C GLN A 95 7.72 -12.48 -4.45
N GLU A 96 6.41 -12.39 -4.66
CA GLU A 96 5.43 -12.64 -3.62
C GLU A 96 5.31 -14.14 -3.32
N HIS A 97 5.25 -14.48 -2.04
CA HIS A 97 4.92 -15.81 -1.55
C HIS A 97 3.71 -15.76 -0.63
N LYS A 98 2.83 -16.79 -0.71
CA LYS A 98 1.62 -16.87 0.12
C LYS A 98 1.95 -17.25 1.58
N ASP A 99 2.85 -18.21 1.78
CA ASP A 99 3.03 -18.90 3.07
C ASP A 99 4.40 -18.64 3.72
N LYS A 100 5.24 -17.82 3.11
CA LYS A 100 6.57 -17.45 3.64
C LYS A 100 6.90 -16.01 3.28
N PRO A 101 7.94 -15.40 3.86
CA PRO A 101 8.42 -14.07 3.44
C PRO A 101 8.70 -13.99 1.95
N ASN A 102 8.50 -12.80 1.39
CA ASN A 102 8.82 -12.54 -0.02
C ASN A 102 10.30 -12.81 -0.28
N SER A 103 10.62 -13.19 -1.50
CA SER A 103 12.02 -13.22 -1.94
C SER A 103 12.32 -11.91 -2.64
N GLU A 104 13.41 -11.28 -2.26
CA GLU A 104 13.81 -9.97 -2.75
C GLU A 104 15.25 -10.00 -3.23
N TRP A 105 15.52 -9.40 -4.39
CA TRP A 105 16.85 -9.29 -4.97
C TRP A 105 17.12 -7.84 -5.33
N LEU A 106 18.23 -7.32 -4.81
CA LEU A 106 18.70 -5.97 -5.07
C LEU A 106 19.98 -6.02 -5.91
N TYR A 107 19.95 -5.29 -7.01
CA TYR A 107 21.12 -4.98 -7.80
C TYR A 107 21.49 -3.51 -7.65
N VAL A 108 22.74 -3.25 -7.35
CA VAL A 108 23.32 -1.89 -7.30
C VAL A 108 24.51 -1.87 -8.26
N PRO A 109 24.49 -1.05 -9.32
CA PRO A 109 25.52 -1.04 -10.38
C PRO A 109 26.93 -0.89 -9.85
N TYR A 110 27.14 -0.04 -8.86
CA TYR A 110 28.46 0.17 -8.25
C TYR A 110 29.03 -1.13 -7.64
N LEU A 111 28.19 -1.98 -7.06
CA LEU A 111 28.62 -3.26 -6.48
C LEU A 111 28.74 -4.37 -7.52
N ARG A 112 28.24 -4.17 -8.74
CA ARG A 112 28.27 -5.12 -9.86
C ARG A 112 27.80 -6.53 -9.53
N ARG A 113 26.91 -6.66 -8.54
CA ARG A 113 26.35 -7.97 -8.16
C ARG A 113 24.92 -7.84 -7.68
N VAL A 114 24.15 -8.87 -7.94
CA VAL A 114 22.83 -9.06 -7.33
C VAL A 114 23.02 -9.69 -5.95
N ARG A 115 22.31 -9.16 -4.95
CA ARG A 115 22.24 -9.77 -3.62
C ARG A 115 20.78 -10.07 -3.28
N GLN A 116 20.55 -11.18 -2.60
CA GLN A 116 19.26 -11.42 -1.98
C GLN A 116 19.15 -10.58 -0.71
N VAL A 117 18.02 -9.90 -0.54
CA VAL A 117 17.67 -9.19 0.69
C VAL A 117 17.08 -10.20 1.66
N LEU A 118 17.57 -10.21 2.90
CA LEU A 118 17.02 -11.10 3.91
C LEU A 118 15.69 -10.55 4.43
N PRO A 119 14.71 -11.40 4.77
CA PRO A 119 13.38 -10.95 5.19
C PRO A 119 13.37 -10.02 6.41
N VAL A 120 14.39 -10.05 7.25
CA VAL A 120 14.53 -9.14 8.40
C VAL A 120 14.73 -7.68 7.95
N TYR A 121 15.16 -7.45 6.72
CA TYR A 121 15.42 -6.14 6.15
C TYR A 121 14.30 -5.64 5.22
N GLU A 122 13.17 -6.36 5.08
CA GLU A 122 12.06 -5.97 4.20
C GLU A 122 11.45 -4.58 4.53
N PHE A 123 11.69 -4.09 5.74
CA PHE A 123 11.26 -2.76 6.20
C PHE A 123 12.40 -1.75 6.30
N GLU A 124 13.55 -2.05 5.73
CA GLU A 124 14.60 -1.04 5.56
C GLU A 124 14.22 -0.05 4.46
N SER A 125 14.85 1.11 4.52
CA SER A 125 14.62 2.20 3.57
C SER A 125 15.01 1.76 2.14
N PHE A 126 14.07 1.86 1.20
CA PHE A 126 14.35 1.72 -0.22
C PHE A 126 15.25 2.88 -0.67
N LEU A 127 16.54 2.58 -0.82
CA LEU A 127 17.55 3.52 -1.36
C LEU A 127 17.57 4.90 -0.66
N ASN A 128 17.45 4.93 0.65
CA ASN A 128 17.37 6.15 1.46
C ASN A 128 16.12 7.03 1.21
N THR A 129 15.07 6.49 0.64
CA THR A 129 13.74 7.11 0.65
C THR A 129 13.04 6.86 1.97
N GLU A 130 11.92 7.54 2.21
CA GLU A 130 11.05 7.21 3.35
C GLU A 130 10.20 5.95 3.11
N PHE A 131 10.10 5.46 1.87
CA PHE A 131 9.50 4.17 1.55
C PHE A 131 10.42 3.01 1.94
N THR A 132 9.84 1.87 2.26
CA THR A 132 10.57 0.62 2.49
C THR A 132 10.58 -0.25 1.23
N ASP A 133 11.41 -1.29 1.20
CA ASP A 133 11.39 -2.29 0.13
C ASP A 133 10.00 -2.93 0.02
N SER A 134 9.32 -3.17 1.16
CA SER A 134 7.95 -3.68 1.20
C SER A 134 6.93 -2.71 0.57
N ASP A 135 7.08 -1.40 0.74
CA ASP A 135 6.19 -0.39 0.13
C ASP A 135 6.35 -0.36 -1.39
N MET A 136 7.56 -0.60 -1.87
CA MET A 136 7.86 -0.66 -3.31
C MET A 136 7.51 -2.02 -3.94
N GLY A 137 7.32 -3.05 -3.14
CA GLY A 137 7.02 -4.43 -3.54
C GLY A 137 5.55 -4.80 -3.39
N PHE A 138 5.26 -5.66 -2.42
CA PHE A 138 3.93 -6.16 -2.10
C PHE A 138 3.58 -5.87 -0.65
N VAL A 139 2.36 -5.37 -0.42
CA VAL A 139 1.83 -5.18 0.93
C VAL A 139 1.78 -6.53 1.65
N ASN A 140 2.57 -6.64 2.69
CA ASN A 140 2.61 -7.84 3.51
C ASN A 140 1.49 -7.79 4.57
N LEU A 141 0.49 -8.68 4.46
CA LEU A 141 -0.61 -8.80 5.42
C LEU A 141 -0.47 -10.04 6.34
N ARG A 142 0.68 -10.72 6.30
CA ARG A 142 0.94 -11.90 7.14
C ARG A 142 1.48 -11.51 8.51
N ASP A 143 1.44 -12.48 9.43
CA ASP A 143 2.08 -12.40 10.73
C ASP A 143 1.76 -11.12 11.52
N ARG A 144 0.46 -10.73 11.49
CA ARG A 144 -0.03 -9.55 12.20
C ARG A 144 -1.39 -9.79 12.85
N LYS A 145 -1.63 -9.11 13.94
CA LYS A 145 -2.96 -8.99 14.53
C LYS A 145 -3.62 -7.75 13.93
N VAL A 146 -4.89 -7.88 13.60
CA VAL A 146 -5.68 -6.79 13.03
C VAL A 146 -6.87 -6.48 13.93
N ALA A 147 -7.29 -5.21 13.97
CA ALA A 147 -8.43 -4.77 14.74
C ALA A 147 -9.17 -3.65 14.01
N PHE A 148 -10.49 -3.71 14.03
CA PHE A 148 -11.34 -2.61 13.62
C PHE A 148 -11.40 -1.58 14.77
N LEU A 149 -10.99 -0.33 14.51
CA LEU A 149 -10.97 0.73 15.50
C LEU A 149 -12.21 1.64 15.46
N GLY A 150 -13.12 1.41 14.51
CA GLY A 150 -14.31 2.23 14.33
C GLY A 150 -14.31 2.98 13.00
N GLU A 151 -15.06 4.06 12.96
CA GLU A 151 -15.29 4.90 11.80
C GLU A 151 -14.85 6.32 12.09
N GLU A 152 -14.38 7.02 11.08
CA GLU A 152 -13.92 8.40 11.20
C GLU A 152 -14.10 9.11 9.86
N THR A 153 -14.48 10.39 9.86
CA THR A 153 -14.51 11.20 8.62
C THR A 153 -13.16 11.89 8.47
N VAL A 154 -12.47 11.62 7.36
CA VAL A 154 -11.17 12.21 7.00
C VAL A 154 -11.32 13.04 5.74
N ASN A 155 -11.03 14.33 5.81
CA ASN A 155 -11.14 15.28 4.67
C ASN A 155 -12.52 15.19 3.96
N GLY A 156 -13.60 15.02 4.72
CA GLY A 156 -14.96 14.92 4.17
C GLY A 156 -15.35 13.54 3.64
N THR A 157 -14.47 12.54 3.73
CA THR A 157 -14.74 11.16 3.32
C THR A 157 -14.96 10.28 4.54
N ASP A 158 -16.03 9.52 4.55
CA ASP A 158 -16.31 8.54 5.59
C ASP A 158 -15.40 7.33 5.45
N THR A 159 -14.69 7.00 6.52
CA THR A 159 -13.69 5.93 6.51
C THR A 159 -13.93 4.88 7.56
N TYR A 160 -13.44 3.66 7.28
CA TYR A 160 -13.14 2.63 8.26
C TYR A 160 -11.70 2.80 8.75
N LYS A 161 -11.53 2.73 10.08
CA LYS A 161 -10.23 2.79 10.72
C LYS A 161 -9.80 1.41 11.17
N VAL A 162 -8.68 0.93 10.65
CA VAL A 162 -8.16 -0.43 10.91
C VAL A 162 -6.75 -0.34 11.44
N GLN A 163 -6.45 -1.13 12.49
CA GLN A 163 -5.10 -1.27 13.04
C GLN A 163 -4.49 -2.60 12.66
N GLU A 164 -3.22 -2.58 12.34
CA GLU A 164 -2.35 -3.72 12.12
C GLU A 164 -1.22 -3.70 13.15
N VAL A 165 -0.98 -4.81 13.83
CA VAL A 165 0.13 -4.99 14.79
C VAL A 165 0.95 -6.20 14.34
N PRO A 166 2.15 -6.01 13.78
CA PRO A 166 3.03 -7.11 13.40
C PRO A 166 3.37 -7.98 14.61
N ASN A 167 3.47 -9.30 14.40
CA ASN A 167 3.94 -10.20 15.44
C ASN A 167 5.43 -9.94 15.78
N ASN A 168 6.21 -9.56 14.76
CA ASN A 168 7.56 -9.04 14.91
C ASN A 168 7.53 -7.50 14.87
N GLN A 169 7.89 -6.84 15.98
CA GLN A 169 7.80 -5.39 16.16
C GLN A 169 9.20 -4.74 16.14
N LEU A 170 10.10 -5.21 15.29
CA LEU A 170 11.47 -4.69 15.24
C LEU A 170 11.55 -3.30 14.61
N THR A 171 10.69 -3.02 13.61
CA THR A 171 10.73 -1.76 12.86
C THR A 171 9.65 -0.79 13.30
N PHE A 172 8.43 -1.27 13.44
CA PHE A 172 7.29 -0.46 13.90
C PHE A 172 6.37 -1.25 14.82
N LYS A 173 5.69 -0.53 15.71
CA LYS A 173 4.79 -1.10 16.70
C LYS A 173 3.44 -1.47 16.12
N ARG A 174 2.89 -0.60 15.28
CA ARG A 174 1.59 -0.75 14.64
C ARG A 174 1.47 0.18 13.43
N ILE A 175 0.55 -0.16 12.54
CA ILE A 175 0.06 0.70 11.47
C ILE A 175 -1.42 0.96 11.71
N VAL A 176 -1.88 2.18 11.47
CA VAL A 176 -3.31 2.52 11.45
C VAL A 176 -3.65 3.03 10.05
N THR A 177 -4.67 2.45 9.45
CA THR A 177 -5.10 2.75 8.08
C THR A 177 -6.53 3.28 8.08
N TRP A 178 -6.78 4.35 7.34
CA TRP A 178 -8.11 4.90 7.05
C TRP A 178 -8.50 4.52 5.63
N LEU A 179 -9.57 3.75 5.51
CA LEU A 179 -10.09 3.23 4.25
C LEU A 179 -11.43 3.87 3.92
N ASP A 180 -11.57 4.44 2.74
CA ASP A 180 -12.86 4.90 2.24
C ASP A 180 -13.90 3.79 2.36
N LYS A 181 -15.06 4.10 2.95
CA LYS A 181 -16.11 3.10 3.18
C LYS A 181 -16.69 2.50 1.91
N THR A 182 -16.68 3.25 0.82
CA THR A 182 -17.25 2.84 -0.46
C THR A 182 -16.25 2.04 -1.29
N THR A 183 -15.09 2.62 -1.53
CA THR A 183 -14.09 2.09 -2.47
C THR A 183 -13.07 1.16 -1.83
N LYS A 184 -12.90 1.23 -0.49
CA LYS A 184 -11.82 0.60 0.28
C LYS A 184 -10.42 1.10 -0.08
N GLN A 185 -10.37 2.23 -0.77
CA GLN A 185 -9.14 2.96 -1.02
C GLN A 185 -8.52 3.44 0.29
N PRO A 186 -7.22 3.26 0.52
CA PRO A 186 -6.54 3.92 1.62
C PRO A 186 -6.45 5.42 1.32
N LEU A 187 -6.85 6.25 2.29
CA LEU A 187 -6.63 7.70 2.23
C LEU A 187 -5.34 8.06 2.92
N LYS A 188 -5.06 7.37 4.02
CA LYS A 188 -3.92 7.61 4.88
C LYS A 188 -3.54 6.35 5.64
N ARG A 189 -2.23 6.16 5.87
CA ARG A 189 -1.68 5.17 6.80
C ARG A 189 -0.70 5.85 7.76
N GLU A 190 -0.80 5.55 9.03
CA GLU A 190 0.08 6.05 10.07
C GLU A 190 0.89 4.90 10.65
N TYR A 191 2.20 5.05 10.63
CA TYR A 191 3.16 4.10 11.18
C TYR A 191 3.66 4.60 12.52
N TYR A 192 3.64 3.76 13.53
CA TYR A 192 4.09 4.08 14.88
C TYR A 192 5.37 3.33 15.18
N ASP A 193 6.39 4.02 15.69
CA ASP A 193 7.68 3.44 16.06
C ASP A 193 7.55 2.43 17.21
N VAL A 194 8.64 1.74 17.53
CA VAL A 194 8.67 0.74 18.61
C VAL A 194 8.30 1.31 19.98
N ALA A 195 8.47 2.62 20.18
CA ALA A 195 8.02 3.35 21.37
C ALA A 195 6.57 3.83 21.30
N ASN A 196 5.84 3.42 20.24
CA ASN A 196 4.45 3.80 19.97
C ASN A 196 4.22 5.31 19.73
N ARG A 197 5.22 6.02 19.25
CA ARG A 197 5.11 7.41 18.80
C ARG A 197 4.85 7.42 17.30
N LEU A 198 4.05 8.37 16.82
CA LEU A 198 3.84 8.56 15.38
C LEU A 198 5.20 8.82 14.72
N TRP A 199 5.51 8.00 13.72
CA TRP A 199 6.78 8.04 13.02
C TRP A 199 6.59 8.48 11.57
N LYS A 200 5.80 7.75 10.78
CA LYS A 200 5.58 8.07 9.37
C LYS A 200 4.10 8.18 9.05
N VAL A 201 3.80 9.01 8.07
CA VAL A 201 2.44 9.15 7.50
C VAL A 201 2.55 8.96 6.00
N GLU A 202 1.78 8.01 5.48
CA GLU A 202 1.61 7.76 4.04
C GLU A 202 0.26 8.31 3.60
N THR A 203 0.24 9.05 2.49
CA THR A 203 -0.98 9.59 1.85
C THR A 203 -1.07 9.15 0.40
N PHE A 204 -2.33 8.98 -0.06
CA PHE A 204 -2.66 8.54 -1.41
C PHE A 204 -3.53 9.61 -2.06
N GLU A 205 -3.00 10.27 -3.06
CA GLU A 205 -3.59 11.46 -3.67
C GLU A 205 -3.80 11.26 -5.18
N ASP A 206 -4.56 12.18 -5.79
CA ASP A 206 -4.81 12.20 -7.24
C ASP A 206 -5.33 10.84 -7.75
N VAL A 207 -6.34 10.28 -7.06
CA VAL A 207 -6.87 8.97 -7.43
C VAL A 207 -7.75 9.06 -8.65
N ALA A 208 -7.44 8.27 -9.66
CA ALA A 208 -8.23 8.13 -10.88
C ALA A 208 -8.38 6.67 -11.29
N ALA A 209 -9.45 6.37 -12.01
CA ALA A 209 -9.60 5.05 -12.64
C ALA A 209 -8.79 5.04 -13.95
N ILE A 210 -7.75 4.20 -13.99
CA ILE A 210 -6.92 3.98 -15.19
C ILE A 210 -7.23 2.58 -15.70
N HIS A 211 -7.75 2.49 -16.94
CA HIS A 211 -8.23 1.23 -17.52
C HIS A 211 -9.15 0.42 -16.57
N GLY A 212 -10.03 1.15 -15.86
CA GLY A 212 -10.99 0.56 -14.91
C GLY A 212 -10.40 0.11 -13.57
N ALA A 213 -9.12 0.29 -13.32
CA ALA A 213 -8.49 0.05 -12.03
C ALA A 213 -8.26 1.37 -11.28
N PRO A 214 -8.70 1.51 -10.03
CA PRO A 214 -8.43 2.69 -9.22
C PRO A 214 -6.93 2.77 -8.94
N THR A 215 -6.35 3.94 -9.15
CA THR A 215 -4.90 4.15 -9.03
C THR A 215 -4.61 5.47 -8.36
N ALA A 216 -3.83 5.47 -7.28
CA ALA A 216 -3.23 6.68 -6.74
C ALA A 216 -2.10 7.11 -7.69
N GLN A 217 -2.21 8.32 -8.24
CA GLN A 217 -1.19 8.86 -9.12
C GLN A 217 -0.10 9.59 -8.36
N HIS A 218 -0.35 9.94 -7.11
CA HIS A 218 0.62 10.54 -6.20
C HIS A 218 0.55 9.83 -4.85
N VAL A 219 1.68 9.32 -4.38
CA VAL A 219 1.84 8.71 -3.06
C VAL A 219 3.00 9.39 -2.35
N ARG A 220 2.78 9.80 -1.11
CA ARG A 220 3.76 10.47 -0.29
C ARG A 220 3.95 9.74 1.04
N MET A 221 5.20 9.57 1.45
CA MET A 221 5.59 9.11 2.78
C MET A 221 6.36 10.23 3.46
N GLN A 222 5.94 10.62 4.66
CA GLN A 222 6.60 11.62 5.48
C GLN A 222 7.00 11.03 6.83
N ASP A 223 8.27 11.14 7.18
CA ASP A 223 8.74 10.96 8.56
C ASP A 223 8.43 12.24 9.34
N VAL A 224 7.50 12.15 10.30
CA VAL A 224 7.07 13.32 11.09
C VAL A 224 8.02 13.66 12.22
N GLN A 225 8.97 12.76 12.56
CA GLN A 225 9.96 12.98 13.60
C GLN A 225 11.18 13.72 13.08
N THR A 226 11.58 13.46 11.83
CA THR A 226 12.72 14.14 11.16
C THR A 226 12.28 15.28 10.26
N GLY A 227 11.04 15.24 9.76
CA GLY A 227 10.54 16.14 8.72
C GLY A 227 10.92 15.70 7.30
N TYR A 228 11.65 14.60 7.13
CA TYR A 228 12.01 14.05 5.83
C TYR A 228 10.79 13.52 5.10
N SER A 229 10.84 13.50 3.79
CA SER A 229 9.74 12.93 2.99
C SER A 229 10.21 12.42 1.65
N SER A 230 9.47 11.44 1.14
CA SER A 230 9.61 10.98 -0.23
C SER A 230 8.24 10.87 -0.86
N ASP A 231 8.13 11.22 -2.11
CA ASP A 231 6.91 11.02 -2.87
C ASP A 231 7.22 10.47 -4.26
N TYR A 232 6.25 9.82 -4.86
CA TYR A 232 6.31 9.46 -6.26
C TYR A 232 5.02 9.80 -6.99
N ARG A 233 5.16 10.18 -8.27
CA ARG A 233 4.07 10.38 -9.21
C ARG A 233 4.12 9.30 -10.28
N VAL A 234 2.97 8.73 -10.57
CA VAL A 234 2.81 7.68 -11.58
C VAL A 234 2.52 8.31 -12.93
N SER A 235 3.23 7.87 -13.96
CA SER A 235 2.94 8.16 -15.36
C SER A 235 3.08 6.92 -16.23
N ASP A 236 2.64 7.01 -17.48
CA ASP A 236 2.74 5.94 -18.49
C ASP A 236 2.24 4.57 -17.97
N LEU A 237 1.19 4.60 -17.14
CA LEU A 237 0.61 3.38 -16.59
C LEU A 237 -0.21 2.65 -17.64
N ALA A 238 0.17 1.40 -17.90
CA ALA A 238 -0.56 0.48 -18.75
C ALA A 238 -0.86 -0.80 -17.98
N TYR A 239 -2.13 -1.24 -18.01
CA TYR A 239 -2.58 -2.54 -17.49
C TYR A 239 -2.82 -3.53 -18.62
N ASP A 240 -2.90 -4.81 -18.25
CA ASP A 240 -3.16 -5.92 -19.16
C ASP A 240 -2.13 -6.02 -20.31
N VAL A 241 -0.90 -5.62 -20.04
CA VAL A 241 0.23 -5.65 -20.97
C VAL A 241 0.99 -6.97 -20.89
N GLN A 242 1.54 -7.38 -22.01
CA GLN A 242 2.48 -8.52 -22.03
C GLN A 242 3.84 -8.05 -21.51
N ILE A 243 4.30 -8.63 -20.42
CA ILE A 243 5.59 -8.32 -19.83
C ILE A 243 6.55 -9.48 -20.11
N PRO A 244 7.71 -9.22 -20.72
CA PRO A 244 8.74 -10.22 -20.93
C PRO A 244 9.17 -10.89 -19.63
N GLN A 245 9.16 -12.23 -19.60
CA GLN A 245 9.43 -12.97 -18.35
C GLN A 245 10.85 -12.76 -17.85
N GLU A 246 11.80 -12.45 -18.71
CA GLU A 246 13.19 -12.14 -18.37
C GLU A 246 13.33 -10.92 -17.44
N LEU A 247 12.35 -10.01 -17.42
CA LEU A 247 12.32 -8.90 -16.45
C LEU A 247 12.16 -9.38 -15.02
N PHE A 248 11.62 -10.57 -14.81
CA PHE A 248 11.40 -11.16 -13.50
C PHE A 248 12.44 -12.26 -13.17
N ASP A 249 13.54 -12.32 -13.92
CA ASP A 249 14.71 -13.13 -13.61
C ASP A 249 15.75 -12.26 -12.87
N TRP A 250 16.03 -12.58 -11.61
CA TRP A 250 17.01 -11.85 -10.82
C TRP A 250 18.41 -11.81 -11.45
N GLN A 251 18.77 -12.78 -12.29
CA GLN A 251 20.06 -12.81 -13.01
C GLN A 251 20.14 -11.73 -14.10
N GLN A 252 18.99 -11.26 -14.58
CA GLN A 252 18.91 -10.22 -15.62
C GLN A 252 18.83 -8.79 -15.04
N LEU A 253 18.76 -8.62 -13.72
CA LEU A 253 18.69 -7.30 -13.08
C LEU A 253 19.80 -6.34 -13.54
N PRO A 254 21.07 -6.79 -13.80
CA PRO A 254 22.10 -5.90 -14.31
C PRO A 254 21.77 -5.22 -15.65
N LYS A 255 20.82 -5.76 -16.42
CA LYS A 255 20.39 -5.24 -17.73
C LYS A 255 18.99 -4.61 -17.69
N ALA A 256 18.33 -4.64 -16.56
CA ALA A 256 16.91 -4.26 -16.44
C ALA A 256 16.65 -2.82 -16.90
N ALA A 257 17.56 -1.88 -16.63
CA ALA A 257 17.39 -0.47 -17.00
C ALA A 257 17.48 -0.21 -18.53
N ASP A 258 18.05 -1.12 -19.28
CA ASP A 258 18.21 -0.98 -20.73
C ASP A 258 17.12 -1.69 -21.51
N HIS A 259 16.18 -2.33 -20.82
CA HIS A 259 15.10 -3.08 -21.43
C HIS A 259 14.14 -2.16 -22.21
N PRO A 260 13.72 -2.55 -23.46
CA PRO A 260 12.85 -1.73 -24.29
C PRO A 260 11.49 -1.39 -23.68
N VAL A 261 11.03 -2.14 -22.69
CA VAL A 261 9.74 -1.92 -22.00
C VAL A 261 9.64 -0.53 -21.34
N TRP A 262 10.77 0.15 -21.13
CA TRP A 262 10.81 1.50 -20.52
C TRP A 262 10.81 2.65 -21.56
N LYS A 263 10.84 2.33 -22.83
CA LYS A 263 10.79 3.29 -23.93
C LYS A 263 9.34 3.59 -24.29
#